data_68f462909fa921c8cff28e7330241d88
#
_entry.id   68f462909fa921c8cff28e7330241d88
#
_cell.length_a   1.000
_cell.length_b   1.000
_cell.length_c   1.000
_cell.angle_alpha   90.00
_cell.angle_beta   90.00
_cell.angle_gamma   90.00
#
_symmetry.space_group_name_H-M   'P 1'
#
loop_
_entity.id
_entity.type
_entity.pdbx_description
1 polymer ?
#
loop_
_entity_poly.entity_id
_entity_poly.type
_entity_poly.pdbx_seq_one_letter_code
_entity_poly.pdbx_strand_id
1 'polypeptide(L)'
;PFFFNDTATTEIYTLSLHDALPISIDNWQLSMLLGIIFFIVGIVVFFEPGGTYLALSVLFGIVVILSGAFELYLGTKAPTGSGMGWYIAGGVIEILLGILLLCTPSMLFTILPFVLGFWLLFRGFMAVGVASEMMGVGIKGAGWTMTLGILVIISAFLVLFNPIIGVGVVVFWVGLSLLLAGVDLIAHAVTLRRLRKEL
;
A
#
# COMPACT_ATOMS: atom_id res chain seq x y z
N PRO A 1 -3.29 18.43 48.51
CA PRO A 1 -2.67 18.85 47.27
C PRO A 1 -1.73 17.77 46.85
N PHE A 2 -2.13 16.98 45.86
CA PHE A 2 -1.28 15.98 45.25
C PHE A 2 -0.28 16.70 44.34
N PHE A 3 0.95 16.80 44.76
CA PHE A 3 2.06 17.14 43.88
C PHE A 3 2.31 15.95 42.95
N PHE A 4 1.82 16.04 41.72
CA PHE A 4 2.27 15.18 40.62
C PHE A 4 3.72 15.58 40.33
N ASN A 5 4.63 14.66 40.52
CA ASN A 5 6.06 14.87 40.29
C ASN A 5 6.30 14.75 38.76
N ASP A 6 6.24 15.86 38.06
CA ASP A 6 6.42 15.96 36.58
C ASP A 6 7.83 15.51 36.13
N THR A 7 8.78 15.36 37.05
CA THR A 7 10.15 14.95 36.73
C THR A 7 10.25 13.50 36.26
N ALA A 8 9.47 12.57 36.84
CA ALA A 8 9.57 11.14 36.53
C ALA A 8 9.00 10.83 35.13
N THR A 9 7.92 11.52 34.73
CA THR A 9 7.37 11.36 33.38
C THR A 9 8.30 11.96 32.32
N THR A 10 8.91 13.09 32.58
CA THR A 10 9.89 13.73 31.69
C THR A 10 11.13 12.86 31.53
N GLU A 11 11.64 12.24 32.60
CA GLU A 11 12.77 11.32 32.51
C GLU A 11 12.48 10.05 31.75
N ILE A 12 11.25 9.47 31.88
CA ILE A 12 10.85 8.27 31.11
C ILE A 12 10.74 8.60 29.63
N TYR A 13 10.17 9.75 29.25
CA TYR A 13 10.09 10.16 27.85
C TYR A 13 11.46 10.51 27.27
N THR A 14 12.33 11.15 28.01
CA THR A 14 13.70 11.47 27.56
C THR A 14 14.57 10.22 27.45
N LEU A 15 14.45 9.25 28.39
CA LEU A 15 15.18 7.98 28.29
C LEU A 15 14.72 7.15 27.10
N SER A 16 13.40 7.03 26.88
CA SER A 16 12.87 6.28 25.71
C SER A 16 13.23 6.94 24.37
N LEU A 17 13.31 8.27 24.33
CA LEU A 17 13.76 9.00 23.15
C LEU A 17 15.28 8.84 22.93
N HIS A 18 16.06 8.85 24.01
CA HIS A 18 17.51 8.70 23.96
C HIS A 18 17.95 7.30 23.51
N ASP A 19 17.20 6.26 23.91
CA ASP A 19 17.47 4.88 23.50
C ASP A 19 17.00 4.57 22.06
N ALA A 20 15.98 5.29 21.57
CA ALA A 20 15.49 5.13 20.20
C ALA A 20 16.31 5.93 19.16
N LEU A 21 16.90 7.06 19.55
CA LEU A 21 17.64 7.95 18.64
C LEU A 21 18.94 7.37 18.06
N PRO A 22 19.79 6.61 18.80
CA PRO A 22 21.07 6.16 18.26
C PRO A 22 20.92 5.15 17.12
N ILE A 23 19.85 4.34 17.10
CA ILE A 23 19.65 3.32 16.06
C ILE A 23 19.23 3.97 14.73
N SER A 24 18.47 5.08 14.77
CA SER A 24 18.00 5.77 13.58
C SER A 24 19.03 6.77 13.01
N ILE A 25 19.82 7.40 13.87
CA ILE A 25 20.80 8.44 13.48
C ILE A 25 22.01 7.82 12.76
N ASP A 26 22.45 6.63 13.17
CA ASP A 26 23.57 5.94 12.54
C ASP A 26 23.26 5.44 11.12
N ASN A 27 22.00 5.21 10.81
CA ASN A 27 21.56 4.66 9.53
C ASN A 27 21.12 5.71 8.49
N TRP A 28 21.44 7.01 8.68
CA TRP A 28 21.07 8.06 7.72
C TRP A 28 21.59 7.79 6.30
N GLN A 29 22.77 7.14 6.19
CA GLN A 29 23.37 6.77 4.91
C GLN A 29 22.52 5.69 4.20
N LEU A 30 21.99 4.72 4.94
CA LEU A 30 21.12 3.68 4.40
C LEU A 30 19.80 4.27 3.89
N SER A 31 19.19 5.15 4.70
CA SER A 31 17.96 5.85 4.29
C SER A 31 18.18 6.72 3.05
N MET A 32 19.32 7.39 2.96
CA MET A 32 19.69 8.20 1.80
C MET A 32 19.88 7.34 0.55
N LEU A 33 20.59 6.22 0.67
CA LEU A 33 20.82 5.28 -0.43
C LEU A 33 19.51 4.67 -0.92
N LEU A 34 18.65 4.20 0.00
CA LEU A 34 17.33 3.68 -0.33
C LEU A 34 16.44 4.74 -0.99
N GLY A 35 16.47 5.98 -0.51
CA GLY A 35 15.74 7.08 -1.10
C GLY A 35 16.15 7.38 -2.54
N ILE A 36 17.46 7.38 -2.82
CA ILE A 36 17.99 7.54 -4.18
C ILE A 36 17.57 6.37 -5.06
N ILE A 37 17.66 5.14 -4.57
CA ILE A 37 17.24 3.94 -5.32
C ILE A 37 15.75 4.04 -5.65
N PHE A 38 14.88 4.34 -4.68
CA PHE A 38 13.45 4.47 -4.91
C PHE A 38 13.10 5.58 -5.89
N PHE A 39 13.82 6.69 -5.83
CA PHE A 39 13.64 7.80 -6.77
C PHE A 39 14.01 7.38 -8.20
N ILE A 40 15.15 6.73 -8.39
CA ILE A 40 15.59 6.24 -9.71
C ILE A 40 14.61 5.17 -10.24
N VAL A 41 14.23 4.20 -9.41
CA VAL A 41 13.28 3.15 -9.78
C VAL A 41 11.92 3.77 -10.14
N GLY A 42 11.47 4.79 -9.39
CA GLY A 42 10.24 5.53 -9.70
C GLY A 42 10.27 6.16 -11.09
N ILE A 43 11.41 6.71 -11.52
CA ILE A 43 11.58 7.23 -12.89
C ILE A 43 11.53 6.08 -13.92
N VAL A 44 12.27 5.00 -13.68
CA VAL A 44 12.36 3.86 -14.62
C VAL A 44 10.98 3.22 -14.84
N VAL A 45 10.11 3.16 -13.81
CA VAL A 45 8.75 2.63 -13.90
C VAL A 45 7.93 3.29 -15.01
N PHE A 46 8.10 4.59 -15.25
CA PHE A 46 7.38 5.30 -16.33
C PHE A 46 7.86 4.94 -17.73
N PHE A 47 9.13 4.55 -17.88
CA PHE A 47 9.70 4.19 -19.18
C PHE A 47 9.57 2.71 -19.51
N GLU A 48 9.42 1.86 -18.48
CA GLU A 48 9.38 0.40 -18.61
C GLU A 48 8.13 -0.21 -17.92
N PRO A 49 6.92 0.02 -18.46
CA PRO A 49 5.70 -0.53 -17.87
C PRO A 49 5.69 -2.06 -17.84
N GLY A 50 6.32 -2.72 -18.83
CA GLY A 50 6.45 -4.18 -18.88
C GLY A 50 7.28 -4.72 -17.73
N GLY A 51 8.44 -4.14 -17.47
CA GLY A 51 9.31 -4.48 -16.33
C GLY A 51 8.62 -4.23 -15.00
N THR A 52 7.83 -3.15 -14.89
CA THR A 52 7.05 -2.83 -13.69
C THR A 52 6.04 -3.93 -13.37
N TYR A 53 5.27 -4.38 -14.35
CA TYR A 53 4.30 -5.47 -14.15
C TYR A 53 4.97 -6.80 -13.84
N LEU A 54 6.12 -7.08 -14.44
CA LEU A 54 6.91 -8.27 -14.13
C LEU A 54 7.38 -8.23 -12.66
N ALA A 55 7.92 -7.11 -12.22
CA ALA A 55 8.34 -6.91 -10.84
C ALA A 55 7.15 -7.04 -9.86
N LEU A 56 6.01 -6.43 -10.19
CA LEU A 56 4.78 -6.56 -9.40
C LEU A 56 4.29 -8.01 -9.36
N SER A 57 4.35 -8.75 -10.48
CA SER A 57 3.93 -10.15 -10.52
C SER A 57 4.79 -11.02 -9.59
N VAL A 58 6.11 -10.82 -9.62
CA VAL A 58 7.02 -11.54 -8.72
C VAL A 58 6.73 -11.17 -7.27
N LEU A 59 6.58 -9.89 -6.97
CA LEU A 59 6.29 -9.43 -5.62
C LEU A 59 4.95 -9.96 -5.09
N PHE A 60 3.88 -9.84 -5.88
CA PHE A 60 2.57 -10.39 -5.51
C PHE A 60 2.61 -11.91 -5.41
N GLY A 61 3.27 -12.60 -6.33
CA GLY A 61 3.44 -14.06 -6.28
C GLY A 61 4.06 -14.51 -4.97
N ILE A 62 5.15 -13.86 -4.53
CA ILE A 62 5.82 -14.16 -3.27
C ILE A 62 4.89 -13.86 -2.09
N VAL A 63 4.23 -12.68 -2.06
CA VAL A 63 3.34 -12.28 -0.97
C VAL A 63 2.17 -13.24 -0.84
N VAL A 64 1.55 -13.64 -1.97
CA VAL A 64 0.42 -14.58 -1.98
C VAL A 64 0.85 -15.98 -1.51
N ILE A 65 2.05 -16.45 -1.89
CA ILE A 65 2.57 -17.74 -1.38
C ILE A 65 2.80 -17.66 0.13
N LEU A 66 3.39 -16.57 0.63
CA LEU A 66 3.63 -16.40 2.06
C LEU A 66 2.30 -16.30 2.84
N SER A 67 1.31 -15.59 2.29
CA SER A 67 -0.05 -15.51 2.84
C SER A 67 -0.70 -16.89 2.94
N GLY A 68 -0.68 -17.66 1.85
CA GLY A 68 -1.22 -19.02 1.82
C GLY A 68 -0.50 -19.98 2.77
N ALA A 69 0.82 -19.87 2.89
CA ALA A 69 1.60 -20.64 3.86
C ALA A 69 1.20 -20.28 5.30
N PHE A 70 0.96 -18.99 5.57
CA PHE A 70 0.47 -18.54 6.88
C PHE A 70 -0.95 -19.01 7.17
N GLU A 71 -1.86 -18.98 6.18
CA GLU A 71 -3.20 -19.56 6.31
C GLU A 71 -3.18 -21.07 6.59
N LEU A 72 -2.33 -21.84 5.91
CA LEU A 72 -2.13 -23.25 6.20
C LEU A 72 -1.64 -23.47 7.64
N TYR A 73 -0.68 -22.67 8.08
CA TYR A 73 -0.20 -22.74 9.47
C TYR A 73 -1.32 -22.45 10.47
N LEU A 74 -2.15 -21.43 10.24
CA LEU A 74 -3.30 -21.13 11.09
C LEU A 74 -4.32 -22.29 11.06
N GLY A 75 -4.56 -22.88 9.89
CA GLY A 75 -5.44 -24.03 9.73
C GLY A 75 -5.02 -25.23 10.58
N THR A 76 -3.70 -25.50 10.70
CA THR A 76 -3.19 -26.60 11.56
C THR A 76 -3.33 -26.33 13.05
N LYS A 77 -3.49 -25.06 13.45
CA LYS A 77 -3.65 -24.64 14.86
C LYS A 77 -5.10 -24.39 15.24
N ALA A 78 -6.02 -24.33 14.28
CA ALA A 78 -7.44 -24.10 14.54
C ALA A 78 -8.07 -25.31 15.26
N PRO A 79 -8.95 -25.07 16.26
CA PRO A 79 -9.69 -26.15 16.91
C PRO A 79 -10.56 -26.90 15.91
N THR A 80 -10.61 -28.22 16.03
CA THR A 80 -11.44 -29.10 15.21
C THR A 80 -12.91 -28.65 15.25
N GLY A 81 -13.43 -28.24 14.08
CA GLY A 81 -14.83 -27.80 13.93
C GLY A 81 -15.06 -26.30 13.66
N SER A 82 -14.05 -25.44 13.85
CA SER A 82 -14.16 -23.97 13.67
C SER A 82 -13.53 -23.45 12.37
N GLY A 83 -13.97 -23.96 11.21
CA GLY A 83 -13.52 -23.43 9.93
C GLY A 83 -12.12 -23.88 9.49
N MET A 84 -11.50 -24.87 10.15
CA MET A 84 -10.19 -25.43 9.82
C MET A 84 -10.06 -25.78 8.33
N GLY A 85 -11.10 -26.43 7.76
CA GLY A 85 -11.12 -26.79 6.34
C GLY A 85 -11.08 -25.58 5.41
N TRP A 86 -11.64 -24.43 5.83
CA TRP A 86 -11.66 -23.21 5.04
C TRP A 86 -10.27 -22.56 4.97
N TYR A 87 -9.53 -22.50 6.09
CA TYR A 87 -8.15 -22.03 6.12
C TYR A 87 -7.20 -22.89 5.29
N ILE A 88 -7.37 -24.23 5.36
CA ILE A 88 -6.55 -25.17 4.57
C ILE A 88 -6.85 -25.02 3.08
N ALA A 89 -8.13 -24.96 2.70
CA ALA A 89 -8.54 -24.80 1.31
C ALA A 89 -8.09 -23.44 0.76
N GLY A 90 -8.26 -22.35 1.52
CA GLY A 90 -7.81 -21.00 1.18
C GLY A 90 -6.30 -20.95 0.97
N GLY A 91 -5.52 -21.44 1.94
CA GLY A 91 -4.06 -21.44 1.87
C GLY A 91 -3.51 -22.25 0.69
N VAL A 92 -4.11 -23.41 0.36
CA VAL A 92 -3.74 -24.18 -0.83
C VAL A 92 -4.02 -23.40 -2.11
N ILE A 93 -5.21 -22.79 -2.22
CA ILE A 93 -5.59 -21.99 -3.38
C ILE A 93 -4.63 -20.77 -3.54
N GLU A 94 -4.31 -20.07 -2.45
CA GLU A 94 -3.39 -18.94 -2.47
C GLU A 94 -1.99 -19.36 -2.93
N ILE A 95 -1.46 -20.46 -2.43
CA ILE A 95 -0.14 -20.99 -2.88
C ILE A 95 -0.16 -21.31 -4.37
N LEU A 96 -1.20 -21.98 -4.85
CA LEU A 96 -1.34 -22.30 -6.28
C LEU A 96 -1.44 -21.03 -7.13
N LEU A 97 -2.21 -20.03 -6.69
CA LEU A 97 -2.31 -18.74 -7.37
C LEU A 97 -0.97 -17.99 -7.38
N GLY A 98 -0.24 -17.99 -6.28
CA GLY A 98 1.07 -17.35 -6.20
C GLY A 98 2.09 -18.02 -7.13
N ILE A 99 2.11 -19.35 -7.20
CA ILE A 99 2.94 -20.09 -8.15
C ILE A 99 2.54 -19.76 -9.59
N LEU A 100 1.24 -19.71 -9.89
CA LEU A 100 0.73 -19.34 -11.21
C LEU A 100 1.19 -17.93 -11.61
N LEU A 101 1.14 -16.97 -10.71
CA LEU A 101 1.63 -15.60 -10.93
C LEU A 101 3.13 -15.55 -11.24
N LEU A 102 3.93 -16.38 -10.57
CA LEU A 102 5.37 -16.48 -10.82
C LEU A 102 5.67 -17.14 -12.18
N CYS A 103 4.88 -18.15 -12.55
CA CYS A 103 5.05 -18.86 -13.83
C CYS A 103 4.54 -18.06 -15.04
N THR A 104 3.51 -17.25 -14.85
CA THR A 104 2.85 -16.50 -15.94
C THR A 104 2.64 -15.03 -15.55
N PRO A 105 3.73 -14.22 -15.51
CA PRO A 105 3.63 -12.81 -15.12
C PRO A 105 2.72 -11.98 -16.02
N SER A 106 2.53 -12.39 -17.28
CA SER A 106 1.64 -11.73 -18.24
C SER A 106 0.17 -11.74 -17.83
N MET A 107 -0.26 -12.66 -16.97
CA MET A 107 -1.63 -12.64 -16.42
C MET A 107 -1.91 -11.37 -15.61
N LEU A 108 -0.91 -10.81 -14.96
CA LEU A 108 -1.09 -9.60 -14.16
C LEU A 108 -1.48 -8.39 -15.01
N PHE A 109 -1.00 -8.31 -16.27
CA PHE A 109 -1.41 -7.26 -17.21
C PHE A 109 -2.92 -7.24 -17.47
N THR A 110 -3.57 -8.40 -17.41
CA THR A 110 -5.01 -8.51 -17.61
C THR A 110 -5.79 -8.43 -16.31
N ILE A 111 -5.36 -9.19 -15.29
CA ILE A 111 -6.10 -9.32 -14.03
C ILE A 111 -6.09 -8.02 -13.23
N LEU A 112 -4.95 -7.36 -13.10
CA LEU A 112 -4.81 -6.18 -12.24
C LEU A 112 -5.68 -4.99 -12.69
N PRO A 113 -5.74 -4.62 -13.98
CA PRO A 113 -6.65 -3.58 -14.46
C PRO A 113 -8.14 -3.93 -14.23
N PHE A 114 -8.53 -5.20 -14.40
CA PHE A 114 -9.92 -5.61 -14.13
C PHE A 114 -10.26 -5.48 -12.64
N VAL A 115 -9.39 -5.97 -11.75
CA VAL A 115 -9.57 -5.81 -10.29
C VAL A 115 -9.66 -4.34 -9.92
N LEU A 116 -8.77 -3.51 -10.47
CA LEU A 116 -8.79 -2.06 -10.26
C LEU A 116 -10.11 -1.44 -10.77
N GLY A 117 -10.55 -1.80 -11.97
CA GLY A 117 -11.80 -1.30 -12.56
C GLY A 117 -13.01 -1.64 -11.72
N PHE A 118 -13.15 -2.89 -11.27
CA PHE A 118 -14.22 -3.30 -10.36
C PHE A 118 -14.15 -2.59 -9.00
N TRP A 119 -12.96 -2.43 -8.45
CA TRP A 119 -12.77 -1.72 -7.18
C TRP A 119 -13.14 -0.23 -7.31
N LEU A 120 -12.74 0.44 -8.39
CA LEU A 120 -13.14 1.82 -8.69
C LEU A 120 -14.64 1.94 -8.88
N LEU A 121 -15.27 0.97 -9.57
CA LEU A 121 -16.71 0.94 -9.78
C LEU A 121 -17.44 0.89 -8.41
N PHE A 122 -17.03 -0.02 -7.54
CA PHE A 122 -17.57 -0.14 -6.18
C PHE A 122 -17.39 1.15 -5.38
N ARG A 123 -16.18 1.74 -5.41
CA ARG A 123 -15.88 3.01 -4.73
C ARG A 123 -16.71 4.17 -5.28
N GLY A 124 -16.93 4.20 -6.60
CA GLY A 124 -17.77 5.20 -7.24
C GLY A 124 -19.23 5.10 -6.79
N PHE A 125 -19.81 3.90 -6.75
CA PHE A 125 -21.16 3.68 -6.24
C PHE A 125 -21.29 4.06 -4.75
N MET A 126 -20.31 3.69 -3.94
CA MET A 126 -20.27 4.10 -2.53
C MET A 126 -20.25 5.64 -2.39
N ALA A 127 -19.43 6.32 -3.19
CA ALA A 127 -19.33 7.78 -3.16
C ALA A 127 -20.65 8.45 -3.56
N VAL A 128 -21.35 7.92 -4.56
CA VAL A 128 -22.68 8.41 -4.99
C VAL A 128 -23.71 8.16 -3.88
N GLY A 129 -23.69 6.99 -3.24
CA GLY A 129 -24.58 6.68 -2.12
C GLY A 129 -24.40 7.65 -0.96
N VAL A 130 -23.16 7.85 -0.51
CA VAL A 130 -22.83 8.84 0.56
C VAL A 130 -23.24 10.25 0.17
N ALA A 131 -22.97 10.65 -1.09
CA ALA A 131 -23.36 11.98 -1.58
C ALA A 131 -24.88 12.16 -1.56
N SER A 132 -25.65 11.14 -1.90
CA SER A 132 -27.12 11.16 -1.85
C SER A 132 -27.63 11.36 -0.43
N GLU A 133 -27.07 10.65 0.56
CA GLU A 133 -27.40 10.83 1.97
C GLU A 133 -27.05 12.25 2.46
N MET A 134 -25.85 12.75 2.09
CA MET A 134 -25.43 14.12 2.42
C MET A 134 -26.37 15.18 1.85
N MET A 135 -26.91 14.98 0.62
CA MET A 135 -27.90 15.85 0.02
C MET A 135 -29.21 15.82 0.80
N GLY A 136 -29.67 14.65 1.24
CA GLY A 136 -30.87 14.48 2.03
C GLY A 136 -30.84 15.23 3.37
N VAL A 137 -29.65 15.40 3.95
CA VAL A 137 -29.43 16.15 5.21
C VAL A 137 -29.07 17.63 4.96
N GLY A 138 -28.96 18.06 3.69
CA GLY A 138 -28.67 19.45 3.32
C GLY A 138 -27.22 19.89 3.55
N ILE A 139 -26.25 18.96 3.56
CA ILE A 139 -24.84 19.26 3.76
C ILE A 139 -24.27 19.98 2.52
N LYS A 140 -23.65 21.14 2.75
CA LYS A 140 -22.98 21.91 1.70
C LYS A 140 -21.77 21.11 1.18
N GLY A 141 -21.66 20.97 -0.15
CA GLY A 141 -20.58 20.21 -0.80
C GLY A 141 -20.98 18.79 -1.27
N ALA A 142 -22.16 18.29 -0.90
CA ALA A 142 -22.66 16.99 -1.35
C ALA A 142 -22.71 16.86 -2.88
N GLY A 143 -23.02 17.94 -3.60
CA GLY A 143 -23.00 17.98 -5.08
C GLY A 143 -21.61 17.73 -5.65
N TRP A 144 -20.55 18.22 -5.03
CA TRP A 144 -19.17 17.94 -5.45
C TRP A 144 -18.81 16.47 -5.26
N THR A 145 -19.16 15.87 -4.12
CA THR A 145 -18.97 14.45 -3.84
C THR A 145 -19.73 13.57 -4.84
N MET A 146 -20.95 13.96 -5.19
CA MET A 146 -21.77 13.29 -6.22
C MET A 146 -21.08 13.32 -7.58
N THR A 147 -20.62 14.50 -8.01
CA THR A 147 -19.91 14.67 -9.30
C THR A 147 -18.63 13.82 -9.35
N LEU A 148 -17.84 13.82 -8.29
CA LEU A 148 -16.63 12.99 -8.19
C LEU A 148 -16.98 11.50 -8.21
N GLY A 149 -18.03 11.06 -7.51
CA GLY A 149 -18.48 9.67 -7.53
C GLY A 149 -18.87 9.20 -8.94
N ILE A 150 -19.62 10.03 -9.69
CA ILE A 150 -20.00 9.75 -11.08
C ILE A 150 -18.75 9.69 -11.97
N LEU A 151 -17.80 10.60 -11.80
CA LEU A 151 -16.55 10.63 -12.56
C LEU A 151 -15.72 9.36 -12.31
N VAL A 152 -15.67 8.88 -11.08
CA VAL A 152 -15.00 7.61 -10.72
C VAL A 152 -15.69 6.43 -11.40
N ILE A 153 -17.04 6.38 -11.46
CA ILE A 153 -17.78 5.32 -12.16
C ILE A 153 -17.44 5.34 -13.64
N ILE A 154 -17.44 6.51 -14.29
CA ILE A 154 -17.06 6.62 -15.71
C ILE A 154 -15.63 6.14 -15.93
N SER A 155 -14.70 6.54 -15.06
CA SER A 155 -13.29 6.10 -15.11
C SER A 155 -13.17 4.58 -14.93
N ALA A 156 -13.97 3.98 -14.06
CA ALA A 156 -14.01 2.53 -13.87
C ALA A 156 -14.45 1.80 -15.14
N PHE A 157 -15.49 2.27 -15.82
CA PHE A 157 -15.92 1.71 -17.11
C PHE A 157 -14.83 1.86 -18.18
N LEU A 158 -14.14 3.01 -18.26
CA LEU A 158 -13.04 3.17 -19.20
C LEU A 158 -11.93 2.15 -18.98
N VAL A 159 -11.57 1.86 -17.72
CA VAL A 159 -10.59 0.84 -17.37
C VAL A 159 -11.07 -0.57 -17.71
N LEU A 160 -12.36 -0.90 -17.45
CA LEU A 160 -12.93 -2.22 -17.72
C LEU A 160 -13.05 -2.50 -19.22
N PHE A 161 -13.42 -1.50 -20.04
CA PHE A 161 -13.50 -1.66 -21.48
C PHE A 161 -12.14 -1.59 -22.18
N ASN A 162 -11.17 -0.92 -21.59
CA ASN A 162 -9.83 -0.82 -22.14
C ASN A 162 -8.77 -1.08 -21.06
N PRO A 163 -8.36 -2.33 -20.86
CA PRO A 163 -7.36 -2.68 -19.83
C PRO A 163 -6.02 -1.94 -19.97
N ILE A 164 -5.67 -1.48 -21.18
CA ILE A 164 -4.43 -0.70 -21.41
C ILE A 164 -4.46 0.61 -20.62
N ILE A 165 -5.63 1.26 -20.50
CA ILE A 165 -5.81 2.45 -19.66
C ILE A 165 -5.55 2.08 -18.20
N GLY A 166 -6.07 0.94 -17.73
CA GLY A 166 -5.83 0.43 -16.39
C GLY A 166 -4.35 0.15 -16.12
N VAL A 167 -3.64 -0.44 -17.09
CA VAL A 167 -2.16 -0.61 -17.01
C VAL A 167 -1.48 0.74 -16.80
N GLY A 168 -1.83 1.74 -17.61
CA GLY A 168 -1.28 3.10 -17.47
C GLY A 168 -1.55 3.73 -16.10
N VAL A 169 -2.76 3.56 -15.58
CA VAL A 169 -3.13 4.05 -14.23
C VAL A 169 -2.28 3.38 -13.15
N VAL A 170 -2.11 2.05 -13.20
CA VAL A 170 -1.29 1.32 -12.22
C VAL A 170 0.17 1.79 -12.29
N VAL A 171 0.76 1.86 -13.49
CA VAL A 171 2.14 2.33 -13.68
C VAL A 171 2.32 3.74 -13.16
N PHE A 172 1.36 4.64 -13.45
CA PHE A 172 1.39 6.02 -12.97
C PHE A 172 1.41 6.07 -11.43
N TRP A 173 0.49 5.37 -10.76
CA TRP A 173 0.41 5.37 -9.30
C TRP A 173 1.62 4.70 -8.63
N VAL A 174 2.11 3.60 -9.18
CA VAL A 174 3.31 2.92 -8.67
C VAL A 174 4.54 3.82 -8.85
N GLY A 175 4.74 4.40 -10.03
CA GLY A 175 5.84 5.31 -10.28
C GLY A 175 5.80 6.56 -9.38
N LEU A 176 4.61 7.17 -9.26
CA LEU A 176 4.41 8.33 -8.40
C LEU A 176 4.67 8.01 -6.92
N SER A 177 4.16 6.88 -6.42
CA SER A 177 4.38 6.47 -5.03
C SER A 177 5.85 6.20 -4.73
N LEU A 178 6.59 5.59 -5.65
CA LEU A 178 8.03 5.36 -5.50
C LEU A 178 8.83 6.67 -5.53
N LEU A 179 8.47 7.62 -6.41
CA LEU A 179 9.08 8.94 -6.42
C LEU A 179 8.86 9.68 -5.11
N LEU A 180 7.63 9.71 -4.61
CA LEU A 180 7.30 10.36 -3.34
C LEU A 180 8.01 9.69 -2.17
N ALA A 181 8.02 8.36 -2.11
CA ALA A 181 8.75 7.61 -1.09
C ALA A 181 10.26 7.87 -1.15
N GLY A 182 10.83 7.96 -2.36
CA GLY A 182 12.23 8.33 -2.55
C GLY A 182 12.56 9.72 -2.01
N VAL A 183 11.73 10.72 -2.33
CA VAL A 183 11.87 12.09 -1.82
C VAL A 183 11.75 12.13 -0.30
N ASP A 184 10.78 11.43 0.27
CA ASP A 184 10.55 11.36 1.71
C ASP A 184 11.76 10.75 2.43
N LEU A 185 12.27 9.61 1.96
CA LEU A 185 13.46 8.96 2.52
C LEU A 185 14.72 9.86 2.44
N ILE A 186 14.89 10.61 1.35
CA ILE A 186 15.99 11.57 1.21
C ILE A 186 15.81 12.71 2.21
N ALA A 187 14.61 13.27 2.35
CA ALA A 187 14.32 14.33 3.31
C ALA A 187 14.59 13.87 4.75
N HIS A 188 14.14 12.67 5.11
CA HIS A 188 14.44 12.04 6.40
C HIS A 188 15.95 11.87 6.62
N ALA A 189 16.67 11.35 5.64
CA ALA A 189 18.13 11.17 5.73
C ALA A 189 18.87 12.49 5.94
N VAL A 190 18.45 13.56 5.27
CA VAL A 190 19.03 14.90 5.46
C VAL A 190 18.77 15.44 6.86
N THR A 191 17.56 15.24 7.38
CA THR A 191 17.19 15.64 8.75
C THR A 191 18.02 14.90 9.78
N LEU A 192 18.15 13.58 9.67
CA LEU A 192 18.99 12.76 10.57
C LEU A 192 20.46 13.19 10.52
N ARG A 193 20.97 13.51 9.35
CA ARG A 193 22.35 14.02 9.19
C ARG A 193 22.56 15.38 9.88
N ARG A 194 21.56 16.25 9.91
CA ARG A 194 21.65 17.55 10.61
C ARG A 194 21.67 17.32 12.12
N LEU A 195 20.77 16.51 12.64
CA LEU A 195 20.71 16.17 14.08
C LEU A 195 22.03 15.56 14.58
N ARG A 196 22.67 14.70 13.77
CA ARG A 196 23.99 14.11 14.12
C ARG A 196 25.12 15.16 14.21
N LYS A 197 25.00 16.29 13.56
CA LYS A 197 26.03 17.36 13.62
C LYS A 197 25.86 18.29 14.80
N GLU A 198 24.67 18.28 15.42
CA GLU A 198 24.31 19.13 16.55
C GLU A 198 24.52 18.40 17.91
N LEU A 199 24.69 17.07 17.88
CA LEU A 199 25.07 16.20 19.02
C LEU A 199 26.57 15.99 19.03
#